data_97b1900123906e590d98e81d5f0f2707
#
_entry.id   97b1900123906e590d98e81d5f0f2707
#
_cell.length_a   1.000
_cell.length_b   1.000
_cell.length_c   1.000
_cell.angle_alpha   90.00
_cell.angle_beta   90.00
_cell.angle_gamma   90.00
#
_symmetry.space_group_name_H-M   'P 1'
#
loop_
_entity.id
_entity.type
_entity.pdbx_description
1 polymer ?
#
loop_
_entity_poly.entity_id
_entity_poly.type
_entity_poly.pdbx_seq_one_letter_code
_entity_poly.pdbx_strand_id
1 'polypeptide(L)'
;MARSALLNVMVQAAFKAGKSLSRDFGEVQNLQVSVKGPSDYVSQADRKAEKIVKDELMKARPTYGFLGEESEEIKGTDGAHRWIVDPLDGTTNFLHGIPQFAVSIALERNNEIVAGVVFNPATDELYTAEKGGGTFLNDRRLRVAARKELSDSVVTCGVPHLGRGNHGKFLVELRHVMGEVAGVRRFGAASLDLAYIAAGRCDGYWETGLAAWDIAAGILLIKEAGGWVSDFDGKTNMLETGSVVAGNEYIHKALLEVTHRPVPRA
;
A
#
# COMPACT_ATOMS: atom_id res chain seq x y z
N MET A 1 -16.28 14.86 -7.71
CA MET A 1 -15.41 15.61 -8.65
C MET A 1 -15.14 14.68 -9.83
N ALA A 2 -15.12 15.18 -11.07
CA ALA A 2 -14.78 14.29 -12.19
C ALA A 2 -13.30 13.91 -12.10
N ARG A 3 -13.00 12.61 -12.20
CA ARG A 3 -11.62 12.10 -12.27
C ARG A 3 -10.94 12.60 -13.53
N SER A 4 -9.65 12.89 -13.47
CA SER A 4 -8.87 13.21 -14.65
C SER A 4 -8.84 12.04 -15.65
N ALA A 5 -8.51 12.35 -16.91
CA ALA A 5 -8.33 11.29 -17.93
C ALA A 5 -7.22 10.30 -17.51
N LEU A 6 -6.20 10.79 -16.82
CA LEU A 6 -5.08 9.97 -16.32
C LEU A 6 -5.55 9.01 -15.23
N LEU A 7 -6.24 9.53 -14.20
CA LEU A 7 -6.76 8.72 -13.11
C LEU A 7 -7.78 7.68 -13.61
N ASN A 8 -8.57 8.02 -14.63
CA ASN A 8 -9.49 7.06 -15.26
C ASN A 8 -8.75 5.89 -15.92
N VAL A 9 -7.59 6.12 -16.55
CA VAL A 9 -6.76 5.05 -17.12
C VAL A 9 -6.27 4.12 -16.01
N MET A 10 -5.76 4.67 -14.89
CA MET A 10 -5.31 3.88 -13.73
C MET A 10 -6.45 3.05 -13.13
N VAL A 11 -7.61 3.65 -12.94
CA VAL A 11 -8.81 2.97 -12.40
C VAL A 11 -9.26 1.83 -13.33
N GLN A 12 -9.28 2.04 -14.65
CA GLN A 12 -9.62 0.98 -15.61
C GLN A 12 -8.61 -0.18 -15.56
N ALA A 13 -7.32 0.13 -15.46
CA ALA A 13 -6.29 -0.88 -15.30
C ALA A 13 -6.48 -1.69 -14.00
N ALA A 14 -6.71 -1.01 -12.87
CA ALA A 14 -6.97 -1.64 -11.58
C ALA A 14 -8.22 -2.53 -11.60
N PHE A 15 -9.32 -2.08 -12.20
CA PHE A 15 -10.56 -2.88 -12.33
C PHE A 15 -10.35 -4.13 -13.20
N LYS A 16 -9.63 -4.01 -14.32
CA LYS A 16 -9.37 -5.18 -15.19
C LYS A 16 -8.50 -6.22 -14.48
N ALA A 17 -7.45 -5.80 -13.79
CA ALA A 17 -6.61 -6.69 -12.99
C ALA A 17 -7.41 -7.29 -11.83
N GLY A 18 -8.14 -6.46 -11.07
CA GLY A 18 -8.97 -6.90 -9.95
C GLY A 18 -10.04 -7.91 -10.35
N LYS A 19 -10.68 -7.76 -11.52
CA LYS A 19 -11.61 -8.77 -12.05
C LYS A 19 -10.92 -10.12 -12.31
N SER A 20 -9.68 -10.11 -12.80
CA SER A 20 -8.89 -11.34 -12.95
C SER A 20 -8.58 -11.95 -11.58
N LEU A 21 -8.10 -11.12 -10.63
CA LEU A 21 -7.77 -11.57 -9.28
C LEU A 21 -8.99 -12.12 -8.53
N SER A 22 -10.16 -11.46 -8.62
CA SER A 22 -11.39 -11.96 -7.97
C SER A 22 -11.80 -13.35 -8.47
N ARG A 23 -11.66 -13.61 -9.77
CA ARG A 23 -11.92 -14.94 -10.32
C ARG A 23 -10.90 -15.96 -9.79
N ASP A 24 -9.63 -15.59 -9.83
CA ASP A 24 -8.55 -16.47 -9.42
C ASP A 24 -8.59 -16.69 -7.88
N PHE A 25 -9.02 -15.70 -7.08
CA PHE A 25 -9.25 -15.82 -5.63
C PHE A 25 -10.37 -16.82 -5.28
N GLY A 26 -11.44 -16.87 -6.05
CA GLY A 26 -12.52 -17.86 -5.87
C GLY A 26 -12.06 -19.31 -6.08
N GLU A 27 -10.98 -19.54 -6.83
CA GLU A 27 -10.42 -20.86 -7.09
C GLU A 27 -9.36 -21.29 -6.06
N VAL A 28 -8.81 -20.36 -5.27
CA VAL A 28 -7.71 -20.65 -4.32
C VAL A 28 -8.07 -21.80 -3.35
N GLN A 29 -9.28 -21.82 -2.83
CA GLN A 29 -9.75 -22.87 -1.91
C GLN A 29 -9.77 -24.24 -2.58
N ASN A 30 -10.09 -24.32 -3.87
CA ASN A 30 -10.10 -25.56 -4.66
C ASN A 30 -8.67 -26.04 -4.96
N LEU A 31 -7.72 -25.12 -5.09
CA LEU A 31 -6.33 -25.40 -5.45
C LEU A 31 -5.46 -25.86 -4.28
N GLN A 32 -5.84 -25.56 -3.05
CA GLN A 32 -5.16 -26.09 -1.86
C GLN A 32 -5.15 -27.62 -1.80
N VAL A 33 -6.00 -28.27 -2.58
CA VAL A 33 -6.14 -29.74 -2.67
C VAL A 33 -5.39 -30.30 -3.90
N SER A 34 -4.81 -29.48 -4.78
CA SER A 34 -4.21 -29.93 -6.04
C SER A 34 -2.68 -30.15 -5.94
N VAL A 35 -2.16 -31.02 -6.82
CA VAL A 35 -0.73 -31.43 -6.89
C VAL A 35 0.21 -30.30 -7.33
N LYS A 36 -0.30 -29.23 -7.94
CA LYS A 36 0.44 -28.00 -8.22
C LYS A 36 0.26 -27.09 -7.02
N GLY A 37 1.32 -26.87 -6.25
CA GLY A 37 1.27 -26.14 -4.99
C GLY A 37 0.64 -24.74 -5.12
N PRO A 38 0.03 -24.24 -4.04
CA PRO A 38 -0.63 -22.93 -4.01
C PRO A 38 0.28 -21.78 -4.44
N SER A 39 1.57 -21.83 -4.16
CA SER A 39 2.55 -20.79 -4.50
C SER A 39 2.73 -20.58 -6.02
N ASP A 40 2.70 -21.65 -6.83
CA ASP A 40 2.81 -21.52 -8.30
C ASP A 40 1.58 -20.84 -8.91
N TYR A 41 0.42 -21.10 -8.34
CA TYR A 41 -0.83 -20.48 -8.80
C TYR A 41 -0.86 -18.97 -8.50
N VAL A 42 -0.43 -18.59 -7.32
CA VAL A 42 -0.37 -17.19 -6.91
C VAL A 42 0.61 -16.42 -7.78
N SER A 43 1.82 -16.95 -8.01
CA SER A 43 2.79 -16.35 -8.93
C SER A 43 2.25 -16.20 -10.37
N GLN A 44 1.34 -17.05 -10.80
CA GLN A 44 0.68 -16.90 -12.11
C GLN A 44 -0.40 -15.81 -12.09
N ALA A 45 -1.22 -15.73 -11.01
CA ALA A 45 -2.23 -14.71 -10.85
C ALA A 45 -1.59 -13.31 -10.77
N ASP A 46 -0.47 -13.21 -10.05
CA ASP A 46 0.32 -12.00 -9.86
C ASP A 46 0.88 -11.48 -11.19
N ARG A 47 1.69 -12.29 -11.87
CA ARG A 47 2.24 -11.95 -13.20
C ARG A 47 1.17 -11.63 -14.24
N LYS A 48 0.03 -12.32 -14.20
CA LYS A 48 -1.09 -12.05 -15.09
C LYS A 48 -1.75 -10.72 -14.77
N ALA A 49 -1.92 -10.39 -13.49
CA ALA A 49 -2.45 -9.10 -13.05
C ALA A 49 -1.50 -7.97 -13.46
N GLU A 50 -0.17 -8.12 -13.25
CA GLU A 50 0.80 -7.13 -13.70
C GLU A 50 0.74 -6.91 -15.21
N LYS A 51 0.70 -8.01 -15.99
CA LYS A 51 0.59 -7.90 -17.44
C LYS A 51 -0.65 -7.10 -17.86
N ILE A 52 -1.81 -7.33 -17.23
CA ILE A 52 -3.04 -6.60 -17.51
C ILE A 52 -2.87 -5.11 -17.21
N VAL A 53 -2.34 -4.76 -16.04
CA VAL A 53 -2.09 -3.36 -15.65
C VAL A 53 -1.12 -2.71 -16.62
N LYS A 54 0.01 -3.35 -16.89
CA LYS A 54 1.06 -2.86 -17.78
C LYS A 54 0.53 -2.60 -19.21
N ASP A 55 -0.20 -3.56 -19.78
CA ASP A 55 -0.75 -3.43 -21.12
C ASP A 55 -1.71 -2.22 -21.22
N GLU A 56 -2.56 -1.99 -20.21
CA GLU A 56 -3.50 -0.86 -20.18
C GLU A 56 -2.77 0.48 -20.02
N LEU A 57 -1.83 0.57 -19.08
CA LEU A 57 -1.10 1.79 -18.78
C LEU A 57 -0.18 2.20 -19.95
N MET A 58 0.60 1.24 -20.46
CA MET A 58 1.55 1.49 -21.56
C MET A 58 0.84 1.75 -22.88
N LYS A 59 -0.33 1.15 -23.14
CA LYS A 59 -1.17 1.51 -24.29
C LYS A 59 -1.64 2.96 -24.24
N ALA A 60 -2.01 3.45 -23.04
CA ALA A 60 -2.48 4.82 -22.88
C ALA A 60 -1.33 5.85 -22.88
N ARG A 61 -0.15 5.46 -22.38
CA ARG A 61 1.03 6.33 -22.24
C ARG A 61 2.31 5.56 -22.59
N PRO A 62 2.59 5.35 -23.88
CA PRO A 62 3.70 4.48 -24.32
C PRO A 62 5.10 5.05 -24.04
N THR A 63 5.21 6.33 -23.71
CA THR A 63 6.49 7.00 -23.39
C THR A 63 6.86 6.97 -21.92
N TYR A 64 5.92 6.57 -21.05
CA TYR A 64 6.18 6.52 -19.61
C TYR A 64 7.03 5.30 -19.23
N GLY A 65 7.80 5.42 -18.13
CA GLY A 65 8.47 4.28 -17.52
C GLY A 65 7.50 3.37 -16.77
N PHE A 66 7.94 2.17 -16.44
CA PHE A 66 7.18 1.20 -15.67
C PHE A 66 8.09 0.48 -14.67
N LEU A 67 7.75 0.53 -13.41
CA LEU A 67 8.36 -0.22 -12.31
C LEU A 67 7.27 -1.11 -11.70
N GLY A 68 7.34 -2.39 -11.94
CA GLY A 68 6.45 -3.41 -11.36
C GLY A 68 7.21 -4.34 -10.43
N GLU A 69 6.48 -5.08 -9.60
CA GLU A 69 7.04 -6.09 -8.71
C GLU A 69 7.54 -7.32 -9.47
N GLU A 70 6.79 -7.75 -10.50
CA GLU A 70 6.96 -9.04 -11.18
C GLU A 70 7.83 -8.96 -12.45
N SER A 71 8.12 -7.76 -12.96
CA SER A 71 8.87 -7.57 -14.20
C SER A 71 10.00 -6.56 -14.05
N GLU A 72 10.98 -6.67 -14.95
CA GLU A 72 12.07 -5.71 -15.02
C GLU A 72 11.58 -4.29 -15.30
N GLU A 73 12.25 -3.30 -14.69
CA GLU A 73 11.94 -1.89 -14.89
C GLU A 73 12.10 -1.48 -16.36
N ILE A 74 11.13 -0.75 -16.89
CA ILE A 74 11.19 -0.11 -18.20
C ILE A 74 11.43 1.38 -17.99
N LYS A 75 12.53 1.89 -18.51
CA LYS A 75 12.82 3.33 -18.49
C LYS A 75 11.93 4.04 -19.50
N GLY A 76 11.25 5.11 -19.07
CA GLY A 76 10.45 5.96 -19.93
C GLY A 76 11.30 6.76 -20.92
N THR A 77 10.74 7.01 -22.11
CA THR A 77 11.40 7.83 -23.13
C THR A 77 11.12 9.32 -22.99
N ASP A 78 10.13 9.70 -22.18
CA ASP A 78 9.86 11.12 -21.87
C ASP A 78 10.73 11.68 -20.73
N GLY A 79 11.45 10.80 -20.00
CA GLY A 79 12.38 11.14 -18.92
C GLY A 79 11.73 11.74 -17.68
N ALA A 80 10.40 11.78 -17.58
CA ALA A 80 9.69 12.47 -16.51
C ALA A 80 8.70 11.59 -15.74
N HIS A 81 8.06 10.64 -16.42
CA HIS A 81 6.96 9.86 -15.83
C HIS A 81 7.32 8.38 -15.68
N ARG A 82 6.87 7.78 -14.57
CA ARG A 82 7.02 6.35 -14.29
C ARG A 82 5.78 5.83 -13.56
N TRP A 83 5.21 4.76 -14.07
CA TRP A 83 4.24 3.95 -13.35
C TRP A 83 4.94 3.11 -12.30
N ILE A 84 4.38 3.02 -11.09
CA ILE A 84 4.85 2.16 -10.01
C ILE A 84 3.69 1.26 -9.63
N VAL A 85 3.85 -0.06 -9.73
CA VAL A 85 2.74 -1.02 -9.68
C VAL A 85 3.08 -2.21 -8.80
N ASP A 86 2.19 -2.47 -7.85
CA ASP A 86 2.05 -3.77 -7.20
C ASP A 86 0.77 -4.42 -7.73
N PRO A 87 0.86 -5.51 -8.48
CA PRO A 87 -0.30 -6.16 -9.07
C PRO A 87 -1.16 -6.91 -8.04
N LEU A 88 -0.57 -7.33 -6.91
CA LEU A 88 -1.23 -8.13 -5.86
C LEU A 88 -0.57 -7.93 -4.50
N ASP A 89 -0.67 -6.74 -3.92
CA ASP A 89 -0.28 -6.52 -2.52
C ASP A 89 -1.12 -7.41 -1.58
N GLY A 90 -0.45 -8.11 -0.67
CA GLY A 90 -1.10 -9.09 0.20
C GLY A 90 -1.16 -10.49 -0.39
N THR A 91 -0.16 -10.91 -1.17
CA THR A 91 -0.02 -12.23 -1.81
C THR A 91 -0.27 -13.39 -0.84
N THR A 92 0.26 -13.31 0.38
CA THR A 92 0.03 -14.32 1.43
C THR A 92 -1.45 -14.40 1.82
N ASN A 93 -2.13 -13.27 1.97
CA ASN A 93 -3.57 -13.22 2.26
C ASN A 93 -4.37 -13.87 1.13
N PHE A 94 -4.06 -13.49 -0.10
CA PHE A 94 -4.67 -14.07 -1.30
C PHE A 94 -4.54 -15.59 -1.31
N LEU A 95 -3.33 -16.11 -1.07
CA LEU A 95 -3.03 -17.54 -1.02
C LEU A 95 -3.85 -18.31 0.03
N HIS A 96 -4.17 -17.63 1.14
CA HIS A 96 -4.92 -18.22 2.24
C HIS A 96 -6.42 -17.94 2.20
N GLY A 97 -6.95 -17.33 1.12
CA GLY A 97 -8.37 -17.02 1.00
C GLY A 97 -8.82 -15.87 1.92
N ILE A 98 -7.89 -15.04 2.38
CA ILE A 98 -8.17 -13.87 3.22
C ILE A 98 -8.45 -12.68 2.30
N PRO A 99 -9.65 -12.02 2.38
CA PRO A 99 -10.07 -10.98 1.44
C PRO A 99 -9.39 -9.62 1.72
N GLN A 100 -8.07 -9.63 1.97
CA GLN A 100 -7.26 -8.47 2.32
C GLN A 100 -6.05 -8.41 1.39
N PHE A 101 -6.29 -8.00 0.15
CA PHE A 101 -5.31 -7.85 -0.91
C PHE A 101 -5.74 -6.76 -1.88
N ALA A 102 -4.82 -6.16 -2.61
CA ALA A 102 -5.14 -5.05 -3.51
C ALA A 102 -4.25 -4.99 -4.74
N VAL A 103 -4.75 -4.31 -5.78
CA VAL A 103 -3.95 -3.75 -6.87
C VAL A 103 -3.56 -2.34 -6.47
N SER A 104 -2.25 -2.03 -6.44
CA SER A 104 -1.70 -0.71 -6.13
C SER A 104 -1.03 -0.13 -7.38
N ILE A 105 -1.43 1.07 -7.78
CA ILE A 105 -0.90 1.77 -8.96
C ILE A 105 -0.60 3.21 -8.57
N ALA A 106 0.64 3.65 -8.75
CA ALA A 106 1.01 5.06 -8.62
C ALA A 106 1.59 5.61 -9.92
N LEU A 107 1.43 6.91 -10.12
CA LEU A 107 2.16 7.67 -11.12
C LEU A 107 3.14 8.61 -10.44
N GLU A 108 4.39 8.41 -10.70
CA GLU A 108 5.47 9.34 -10.39
C GLU A 108 5.72 10.28 -11.57
N ARG A 109 5.93 11.56 -11.27
CA ARG A 109 6.36 12.58 -12.23
C ARG A 109 7.45 13.44 -11.60
N ASN A 110 8.63 13.46 -12.20
CA ASN A 110 9.81 14.20 -11.71
C ASN A 110 10.12 13.86 -10.23
N ASN A 111 10.16 12.58 -9.88
CA ASN A 111 10.38 12.03 -8.53
C ASN A 111 9.31 12.44 -7.50
N GLU A 112 8.12 12.77 -7.94
CA GLU A 112 6.99 13.06 -7.07
C GLU A 112 5.77 12.21 -7.46
N ILE A 113 5.12 11.59 -6.48
CA ILE A 113 3.88 10.84 -6.73
C ILE A 113 2.74 11.83 -6.95
N VAL A 114 2.12 11.78 -8.13
CA VAL A 114 1.07 12.72 -8.54
C VAL A 114 -0.31 12.11 -8.71
N ALA A 115 -0.41 10.79 -8.82
CA ALA A 115 -1.67 10.05 -8.80
C ALA A 115 -1.47 8.69 -8.14
N GLY A 116 -2.50 8.19 -7.46
CA GLY A 116 -2.50 6.90 -6.76
C GLY A 116 -3.86 6.23 -6.81
N VAL A 117 -3.85 4.92 -7.01
CA VAL A 117 -5.02 4.03 -6.97
C VAL A 117 -4.66 2.80 -6.16
N VAL A 118 -5.51 2.46 -5.18
CA VAL A 118 -5.48 1.17 -4.48
C VAL A 118 -6.87 0.56 -4.58
N PHE A 119 -6.96 -0.63 -5.14
CA PHE A 119 -8.23 -1.32 -5.34
C PHE A 119 -8.23 -2.70 -4.67
N ASN A 120 -9.09 -2.87 -3.66
CA ASN A 120 -9.38 -4.18 -3.10
C ASN A 120 -10.58 -4.81 -3.85
N PRO A 121 -10.36 -5.81 -4.71
CA PRO A 121 -11.46 -6.38 -5.50
C PRO A 121 -12.33 -7.35 -4.71
N ALA A 122 -11.91 -7.81 -3.53
CA ALA A 122 -12.70 -8.69 -2.68
C ALA A 122 -13.81 -7.92 -1.92
N THR A 123 -13.59 -6.65 -1.62
CA THR A 123 -14.54 -5.77 -0.92
C THR A 123 -15.12 -4.68 -1.80
N ASP A 124 -14.71 -4.62 -3.08
CA ASP A 124 -15.08 -3.57 -4.05
C ASP A 124 -14.77 -2.15 -3.53
N GLU A 125 -13.61 -1.99 -2.90
CA GLU A 125 -13.15 -0.72 -2.35
C GLU A 125 -12.07 -0.13 -3.24
N LEU A 126 -12.41 0.98 -3.90
CA LEU A 126 -11.51 1.74 -4.76
C LEU A 126 -11.08 3.04 -4.07
N TYR A 127 -9.81 3.11 -3.69
CA TYR A 127 -9.17 4.31 -3.17
C TYR A 127 -8.44 5.03 -4.29
N THR A 128 -8.65 6.34 -4.40
CA THR A 128 -8.03 7.16 -5.46
C THR A 128 -7.57 8.50 -4.91
N ALA A 129 -6.42 8.98 -5.39
CA ALA A 129 -5.96 10.35 -5.15
C ALA A 129 -5.25 10.93 -6.36
N GLU A 130 -5.37 12.25 -6.54
CA GLU A 130 -4.53 13.06 -7.40
C GLU A 130 -4.00 14.23 -6.59
N LYS A 131 -2.77 14.63 -6.86
CA LYS A 131 -2.11 15.75 -6.17
C LYS A 131 -2.95 17.02 -6.27
N GLY A 132 -3.33 17.60 -5.09
CA GLY A 132 -4.21 18.74 -4.98
C GLY A 132 -5.70 18.44 -5.19
N GLY A 133 -6.07 17.18 -5.47
CA GLY A 133 -7.46 16.76 -5.71
C GLY A 133 -8.18 16.21 -4.49
N GLY A 134 -7.43 15.71 -3.51
CA GLY A 134 -7.95 14.99 -2.36
C GLY A 134 -8.03 13.48 -2.60
N THR A 135 -8.35 12.73 -1.54
CA THR A 135 -8.49 11.28 -1.54
C THR A 135 -9.96 10.87 -1.49
N PHE A 136 -10.30 9.80 -2.20
CA PHE A 136 -11.66 9.27 -2.32
C PHE A 136 -11.71 7.76 -2.15
N LEU A 137 -12.77 7.24 -1.52
CA LEU A 137 -13.18 5.85 -1.53
C LEU A 137 -14.53 5.74 -2.25
N ASN A 138 -14.57 5.01 -3.36
CA ASN A 138 -15.80 4.84 -4.17
C ASN A 138 -16.50 6.20 -4.38
N ASP A 139 -15.74 7.21 -4.84
CA ASP A 139 -16.16 8.61 -5.07
C ASP A 139 -16.56 9.43 -3.83
N ARG A 140 -16.53 8.85 -2.63
CA ARG A 140 -16.70 9.56 -1.37
C ARG A 140 -15.37 10.14 -0.88
N ARG A 141 -15.30 11.44 -0.67
CA ARG A 141 -14.10 12.12 -0.17
C ARG A 141 -13.71 11.61 1.22
N LEU A 142 -12.44 11.35 1.42
CA LEU A 142 -11.85 10.87 2.66
C LEU A 142 -11.08 11.96 3.40
N ARG A 143 -10.88 11.70 4.70
CA ARG A 143 -9.95 12.42 5.58
C ARG A 143 -9.37 11.42 6.58
N VAL A 144 -8.14 11.64 7.01
CA VAL A 144 -7.53 10.89 8.11
C VAL A 144 -8.32 11.08 9.41
N ALA A 145 -8.16 10.16 10.35
CA ALA A 145 -8.80 10.24 11.66
C ALA A 145 -8.41 11.52 12.42
N ALA A 146 -9.31 12.00 13.29
CA ALA A 146 -9.11 13.23 14.07
C ALA A 146 -8.63 12.97 15.51
N ARG A 147 -8.38 11.70 15.90
CA ARG A 147 -7.86 11.36 17.24
C ARG A 147 -6.46 11.94 17.41
N LYS A 148 -6.16 12.41 18.61
CA LYS A 148 -4.89 13.09 18.91
C LYS A 148 -3.99 12.29 19.85
N GLU A 149 -4.60 11.38 20.63
CA GLU A 149 -3.91 10.62 21.65
C GLU A 149 -3.72 9.17 21.17
N LEU A 150 -2.54 8.61 21.41
CA LEU A 150 -2.26 7.20 21.11
C LEU A 150 -3.19 6.27 21.90
N SER A 151 -3.53 6.60 23.14
CA SER A 151 -4.42 5.81 23.99
C SER A 151 -5.80 5.56 23.41
N ASP A 152 -6.26 6.43 22.51
CA ASP A 152 -7.56 6.32 21.84
C ASP A 152 -7.43 5.75 20.42
N SER A 153 -6.19 5.43 20.01
CA SER A 153 -5.85 5.13 18.62
C SER A 153 -5.74 3.64 18.36
N VAL A 154 -6.23 3.20 17.20
CA VAL A 154 -5.93 1.90 16.62
C VAL A 154 -4.88 2.07 15.55
N VAL A 155 -3.73 1.42 15.73
CA VAL A 155 -2.63 1.50 14.78
C VAL A 155 -2.42 0.18 14.05
N THR A 156 -1.83 0.22 12.85
CA THR A 156 -1.52 -0.97 12.07
C THR A 156 -0.02 -1.05 11.79
N CYS A 157 0.49 -2.24 11.53
CA CYS A 157 1.91 -2.47 11.25
C CYS A 157 2.12 -3.67 10.33
N GLY A 158 3.26 -3.67 9.63
CA GLY A 158 3.81 -4.88 9.08
C GLY A 158 4.64 -5.65 10.12
N VAL A 159 4.67 -6.95 9.97
CA VAL A 159 5.45 -7.84 10.85
C VAL A 159 6.54 -8.50 10.02
N PRO A 160 7.82 -8.31 10.33
CA PRO A 160 8.90 -8.98 9.63
C PRO A 160 8.79 -10.51 9.79
N HIS A 161 8.99 -11.24 8.69
CA HIS A 161 8.80 -12.68 8.64
C HIS A 161 9.79 -13.36 7.66
N LEU A 162 9.94 -14.67 7.76
CA LEU A 162 10.79 -15.49 6.87
C LEU A 162 12.22 -14.95 6.73
N GLY A 163 12.82 -14.46 7.83
CA GLY A 163 14.16 -13.91 7.83
C GLY A 163 14.29 -12.51 7.21
N ARG A 164 13.20 -11.89 6.77
CA ARG A 164 13.18 -10.50 6.29
C ARG A 164 13.09 -9.53 7.47
N GLY A 165 13.79 -8.41 7.37
CA GLY A 165 13.77 -7.34 8.37
C GLY A 165 14.49 -7.69 9.68
N ASN A 166 14.39 -6.81 10.67
CA ASN A 166 14.98 -6.96 11.99
C ASN A 166 13.92 -7.30 13.03
N HIS A 167 13.76 -8.60 13.33
CA HIS A 167 12.75 -9.11 14.26
C HIS A 167 12.94 -8.53 15.69
N GLY A 168 14.19 -8.44 16.15
CA GLY A 168 14.50 -7.92 17.49
C GLY A 168 14.08 -6.45 17.63
N LYS A 169 14.43 -5.62 16.65
CA LYS A 169 14.04 -4.22 16.61
C LYS A 169 12.51 -4.06 16.58
N PHE A 170 11.84 -4.78 15.68
CA PHE A 170 10.38 -4.74 15.57
C PHE A 170 9.68 -5.13 16.88
N LEU A 171 10.14 -6.17 17.58
CA LEU A 171 9.54 -6.57 18.86
C LEU A 171 9.69 -5.49 19.94
N VAL A 172 10.78 -4.73 19.92
CA VAL A 172 10.98 -3.59 20.82
C VAL A 172 10.00 -2.46 20.46
N GLU A 173 9.90 -2.11 19.19
CA GLU A 173 8.94 -1.11 18.70
C GLU A 173 7.51 -1.50 19.08
N LEU A 174 7.12 -2.75 18.78
CA LEU A 174 5.79 -3.29 19.07
C LEU A 174 5.48 -3.24 20.58
N ARG A 175 6.45 -3.60 21.44
CA ARG A 175 6.29 -3.52 22.91
C ARG A 175 5.98 -2.10 23.36
N HIS A 176 6.70 -1.10 22.83
CA HIS A 176 6.48 0.29 23.18
C HIS A 176 5.11 0.78 22.68
N VAL A 177 4.79 0.49 21.41
CA VAL A 177 3.53 0.89 20.83
C VAL A 177 2.34 0.26 21.55
N MET A 178 2.38 -1.06 21.85
CA MET A 178 1.30 -1.74 22.59
C MET A 178 1.04 -1.15 23.99
N GLY A 179 2.03 -0.54 24.60
CA GLY A 179 1.88 0.13 25.91
C GLY A 179 1.15 1.48 25.83
N GLU A 180 0.98 2.04 24.63
CA GLU A 180 0.48 3.42 24.45
C GLU A 180 -0.85 3.48 23.67
N VAL A 181 -1.20 2.45 22.89
CA VAL A 181 -2.34 2.49 21.97
C VAL A 181 -3.53 1.67 22.44
N ALA A 182 -4.75 2.04 21.97
CA ALA A 182 -5.96 1.24 22.23
C ALA A 182 -5.93 -0.14 21.55
N GLY A 183 -5.15 -0.28 20.50
CA GLY A 183 -4.97 -1.59 19.86
C GLY A 183 -4.07 -1.56 18.64
N VAL A 184 -3.45 -2.71 18.36
CA VAL A 184 -2.61 -2.94 17.18
C VAL A 184 -3.30 -3.91 16.23
N ARG A 185 -3.17 -3.68 14.92
CA ARG A 185 -3.64 -4.58 13.86
C ARG A 185 -2.49 -4.92 12.93
N ARG A 186 -2.54 -6.12 12.34
CA ARG A 186 -1.67 -6.55 11.25
C ARG A 186 -2.56 -7.11 10.14
N PHE A 187 -2.79 -6.34 9.08
CA PHE A 187 -3.66 -6.77 7.99
C PHE A 187 -2.89 -7.48 6.88
N GLY A 188 -1.63 -7.13 6.65
CA GLY A 188 -0.75 -7.86 5.74
C GLY A 188 -0.86 -7.50 4.27
N ALA A 189 -1.27 -6.26 4.00
CA ALA A 189 -1.25 -5.61 2.70
C ALA A 189 -0.96 -4.13 2.93
N ALA A 190 0.29 -3.70 2.68
CA ALA A 190 0.77 -2.37 3.05
C ALA A 190 -0.01 -1.25 2.35
N SER A 191 -0.37 -1.42 1.08
CA SER A 191 -1.16 -0.44 0.34
C SER A 191 -2.54 -0.23 0.95
N LEU A 192 -3.19 -1.31 1.45
CA LEU A 192 -4.48 -1.23 2.15
C LEU A 192 -4.33 -0.65 3.56
N ASP A 193 -3.27 -0.98 4.29
CA ASP A 193 -2.98 -0.38 5.58
C ASP A 193 -2.90 1.15 5.45
N LEU A 194 -2.15 1.66 4.46
CA LEU A 194 -2.05 3.09 4.16
C LEU A 194 -3.39 3.69 3.69
N ALA A 195 -4.16 2.95 2.88
CA ALA A 195 -5.49 3.39 2.47
C ALA A 195 -6.46 3.50 3.66
N TYR A 196 -6.34 2.62 4.67
CA TYR A 196 -7.15 2.67 5.89
C TYR A 196 -6.77 3.87 6.76
N ILE A 197 -5.49 4.29 6.80
CA ILE A 197 -5.08 5.55 7.42
C ILE A 197 -5.72 6.73 6.69
N ALA A 198 -5.65 6.77 5.37
CA ALA A 198 -6.26 7.83 4.57
C ALA A 198 -7.80 7.90 4.75
N ALA A 199 -8.44 6.77 5.04
CA ALA A 199 -9.89 6.68 5.29
C ALA A 199 -10.29 6.95 6.75
N GLY A 200 -9.33 7.16 7.66
CA GLY A 200 -9.60 7.32 9.09
C GLY A 200 -10.14 6.06 9.78
N ARG A 201 -9.96 4.88 9.18
CA ARG A 201 -10.32 3.59 9.78
C ARG A 201 -9.32 3.16 10.83
N CYS A 202 -8.03 3.45 10.57
CA CYS A 202 -6.94 3.34 11.52
C CYS A 202 -6.29 4.70 11.69
N ASP A 203 -5.61 4.90 12.81
CA ASP A 203 -5.08 6.21 13.21
C ASP A 203 -3.62 6.37 12.86
N GLY A 204 -2.87 5.26 12.84
CA GLY A 204 -1.44 5.26 12.54
C GLY A 204 -0.96 3.94 11.95
N TYR A 205 0.20 4.01 11.29
CA TYR A 205 0.87 2.88 10.66
C TYR A 205 2.38 3.01 10.79
N TRP A 206 3.08 1.88 10.98
CA TRP A 206 4.53 1.80 10.85
C TRP A 206 4.96 0.46 10.25
N GLU A 207 5.94 0.50 9.35
CA GLU A 207 6.55 -0.71 8.77
C GLU A 207 7.92 -0.39 8.17
N THR A 208 8.78 -1.40 8.06
CA THR A 208 10.09 -1.34 7.42
C THR A 208 10.28 -2.51 6.46
N GLY A 209 11.15 -2.33 5.46
CA GLY A 209 11.47 -3.37 4.49
C GLY A 209 10.47 -3.47 3.33
N LEU A 210 9.79 -2.34 3.05
CA LEU A 210 8.84 -2.19 1.96
C LEU A 210 9.53 -1.80 0.66
N ALA A 211 8.96 -2.23 -0.47
CA ALA A 211 9.36 -1.76 -1.79
C ALA A 211 8.56 -0.50 -2.19
N ALA A 212 9.01 0.17 -3.25
CA ALA A 212 8.34 1.39 -3.72
C ALA A 212 6.90 1.12 -4.16
N TRP A 213 6.62 -0.02 -4.76
CA TRP A 213 5.28 -0.39 -5.24
C TRP A 213 4.28 -0.64 -4.11
N ASP A 214 4.72 -1.13 -2.94
CA ASP A 214 3.87 -1.34 -1.76
C ASP A 214 3.29 -0.02 -1.24
N ILE A 215 4.02 1.09 -1.38
CA ILE A 215 3.75 2.32 -0.62
C ILE A 215 3.46 3.56 -1.47
N ALA A 216 3.89 3.60 -2.74
CA ALA A 216 3.82 4.83 -3.53
C ALA A 216 2.39 5.41 -3.63
N ALA A 217 1.40 4.59 -3.94
CA ALA A 217 0.00 5.03 -4.01
C ALA A 217 -0.51 5.46 -2.62
N GLY A 218 -0.23 4.67 -1.58
CA GLY A 218 -0.65 4.91 -0.20
C GLY A 218 -0.12 6.22 0.36
N ILE A 219 1.13 6.57 0.06
CA ILE A 219 1.73 7.86 0.45
C ILE A 219 0.90 9.04 -0.05
N LEU A 220 0.49 9.01 -1.31
CA LEU A 220 -0.33 10.09 -1.86
C LEU A 220 -1.73 10.09 -1.26
N LEU A 221 -2.36 8.91 -1.10
CA LEU A 221 -3.67 8.80 -0.46
C LEU A 221 -3.69 9.48 0.91
N ILE A 222 -2.67 9.25 1.74
CA ILE A 222 -2.58 9.85 3.07
C ILE A 222 -2.37 11.37 2.99
N LYS A 223 -1.43 11.84 2.17
CA LYS A 223 -1.16 13.28 2.00
C LYS A 223 -2.41 14.03 1.54
N GLU A 224 -3.12 13.52 0.55
CA GLU A 224 -4.32 14.13 -0.01
C GLU A 224 -5.55 14.00 0.92
N ALA A 225 -5.52 13.09 1.89
CA ALA A 225 -6.50 13.00 2.97
C ALA A 225 -6.19 13.94 4.17
N GLY A 226 -5.10 14.72 4.09
CA GLY A 226 -4.65 15.63 5.15
C GLY A 226 -3.84 14.94 6.26
N GLY A 227 -3.26 13.79 5.98
CA GLY A 227 -2.36 13.08 6.88
C GLY A 227 -0.89 13.39 6.65
N TRP A 228 -0.08 12.84 7.53
CA TRP A 228 1.37 12.93 7.52
C TRP A 228 1.98 11.56 7.29
N VAL A 229 3.05 11.50 6.50
CA VAL A 229 3.79 10.29 6.20
C VAL A 229 5.26 10.62 6.00
N SER A 230 6.12 9.84 6.64
CA SER A 230 7.59 9.97 6.56
C SER A 230 8.25 8.59 6.63
N ASP A 231 9.55 8.56 6.36
CA ASP A 231 10.38 7.44 6.79
C ASP A 231 10.58 7.46 8.32
N PHE A 232 11.31 6.48 8.86
CA PHE A 232 11.58 6.42 10.30
C PHE A 232 12.45 7.57 10.81
N ASP A 233 13.20 8.26 9.96
CA ASP A 233 13.98 9.46 10.33
C ASP A 233 13.13 10.75 10.30
N GLY A 234 11.84 10.67 9.98
CA GLY A 234 10.95 11.80 9.78
C GLY A 234 11.16 12.55 8.46
N LYS A 235 11.88 11.93 7.50
CA LYS A 235 12.19 12.49 6.17
C LYS A 235 11.20 11.99 5.11
N THR A 236 11.35 12.49 3.89
CA THR A 236 10.45 12.18 2.76
C THR A 236 10.97 11.08 1.84
N ASN A 237 11.98 10.30 2.27
CA ASN A 237 12.70 9.33 1.43
C ASN A 237 12.11 7.91 1.52
N MET A 238 10.81 7.76 1.78
CA MET A 238 10.16 6.48 2.00
C MET A 238 10.38 5.47 0.86
N LEU A 239 10.34 5.93 -0.39
CA LEU A 239 10.52 5.06 -1.57
C LEU A 239 11.93 4.48 -1.67
N GLU A 240 12.93 5.15 -1.09
CA GLU A 240 14.33 4.70 -1.08
C GLU A 240 14.64 3.86 0.15
N THR A 241 14.13 4.28 1.32
CA THR A 241 14.42 3.62 2.60
C THR A 241 13.58 2.39 2.85
N GLY A 242 12.43 2.27 2.16
CA GLY A 242 11.46 1.21 2.38
C GLY A 242 10.89 1.21 3.80
N SER A 243 10.88 2.38 4.46
CA SER A 243 10.34 2.52 5.81
C SER A 243 9.26 3.60 5.85
N VAL A 244 8.18 3.36 6.61
CA VAL A 244 7.04 4.27 6.67
C VAL A 244 6.54 4.40 8.10
N VAL A 245 6.28 5.65 8.51
CA VAL A 245 5.42 6.00 9.64
C VAL A 245 4.35 6.96 9.13
N ALA A 246 3.09 6.69 9.46
CA ALA A 246 1.97 7.48 8.95
C ALA A 246 0.86 7.67 10.00
N GLY A 247 0.08 8.75 9.83
CA GLY A 247 -1.06 9.09 10.68
C GLY A 247 -1.56 10.51 10.39
N ASN A 248 -2.39 11.05 11.25
CA ASN A 248 -2.56 12.50 11.30
C ASN A 248 -1.33 13.16 11.97
N GLU A 249 -1.24 14.46 12.00
CA GLU A 249 -0.10 15.20 12.54
C GLU A 249 0.32 14.73 13.95
N TYR A 250 -0.65 14.54 14.84
CA TYR A 250 -0.40 14.17 16.25
C TYR A 250 0.06 12.72 16.38
N ILE A 251 -0.65 11.79 15.73
CA ILE A 251 -0.37 10.36 15.80
C ILE A 251 0.94 10.02 15.08
N HIS A 252 1.19 10.62 13.91
CA HIS A 252 2.46 10.44 13.21
C HIS A 252 3.66 10.82 14.09
N LYS A 253 3.61 12.03 14.71
CA LYS A 253 4.67 12.48 15.61
C LYS A 253 4.86 11.55 16.79
N ALA A 254 3.76 11.18 17.45
CA ALA A 254 3.81 10.30 18.61
C ALA A 254 4.33 8.90 18.27
N LEU A 255 3.94 8.34 17.12
CA LEU A 255 4.47 7.05 16.64
C LEU A 255 5.97 7.12 16.35
N LEU A 256 6.47 8.19 15.71
CA LEU A 256 7.90 8.39 15.51
C LEU A 256 8.65 8.39 16.86
N GLU A 257 8.14 9.10 17.85
CA GLU A 257 8.77 9.15 19.18
C GLU A 257 8.77 7.79 19.87
N VAL A 258 7.66 7.05 19.82
CA VAL A 258 7.50 5.75 20.48
C VAL A 258 8.36 4.68 19.83
N THR A 259 8.41 4.63 18.49
CA THR A 259 9.19 3.63 17.74
C THR A 259 10.70 3.84 17.86
N HIS A 260 11.16 5.02 18.24
CA HIS A 260 12.58 5.33 18.46
C HIS A 260 13.04 5.12 19.90
N ARG A 261 12.16 4.75 20.82
CA ARG A 261 12.56 4.52 22.23
C ARG A 261 13.56 3.38 22.33
N PRO A 262 14.63 3.56 23.13
CA PRO A 262 15.60 2.48 23.35
C PRO A 262 14.96 1.32 24.13
N VAL A 263 15.55 0.14 23.98
CA VAL A 263 15.16 -1.02 24.81
C VAL A 263 15.22 -0.63 26.29
N PRO A 264 14.17 -0.83 27.09
CA PRO A 264 14.26 -0.66 28.53
C PRO A 264 15.38 -1.55 29.08
N ARG A 265 16.31 -0.95 29.81
CA ARG A 265 17.29 -1.77 30.58
C ARG A 265 16.50 -2.58 31.61
N ALA A 266 16.71 -3.90 31.60
CA ALA A 266 16.10 -4.81 32.56
C ALA A 266 16.53 -4.47 33.99
#